data_7505d3374e5b36f249e9b5d601852753
#
_entry.id   7505d3374e5b36f249e9b5d601852753
#
_cell.length_a   1.000
_cell.length_b   1.000
_cell.length_c   1.000
_cell.angle_alpha   90.00
_cell.angle_beta   90.00
_cell.angle_gamma   90.00
#
_symmetry.space_group_name_H-M   'P 1'
#
loop_
_entity.id
_entity.type
_entity.pdbx_description
1 polymer ?
#
loop_
_entity_poly.entity_id
_entity_poly.type
_entity_poly.pdbx_seq_one_letter_code
_entity_poly.pdbx_strand_id
1 'polypeptide(L)'
;DGSLNRIVDGIYHKGLGSIAERNFRPHCSCTKRTPDGRFVLAVDLGLDQVKIYRFGNGENKLSLCDMIPCDINSAPRYFAFSKDGKFIYLLHEISNVIDVYTYETGEHSPKIEKIQTISSTGSSKPSELTAATSLAFTSNEKYLFCANAGDNSVCVYDRDSESGLLNYRFCLPISGDYPKDIALFPDDQHLVCVNHASNTLTFFKVDYDKNILMMSSNSLHVNQPNCCAIVEV
;
A
#
# COMPACT_ATOMS: atom_id res chain seq x y z
N ASP A 1 9.22 -19.35 18.22
CA ASP A 1 8.53 -18.65 19.31
C ASP A 1 8.17 -17.20 18.90
N GLY A 2 8.64 -16.69 17.77
CA GLY A 2 8.38 -15.33 17.27
C GLY A 2 9.19 -14.23 17.98
N SER A 3 10.11 -14.57 18.84
CA SER A 3 10.96 -13.58 19.51
C SER A 3 11.93 -12.90 18.54
N LEU A 4 12.20 -11.59 18.79
CA LEU A 4 13.21 -10.85 18.06
C LEU A 4 14.59 -11.14 18.67
N ASN A 5 15.57 -11.41 17.79
CA ASN A 5 16.95 -11.61 18.15
C ASN A 5 17.77 -10.33 17.81
N ARG A 6 19.03 -10.48 17.47
CA ARG A 6 19.91 -9.36 17.13
C ARG A 6 19.65 -8.80 15.74
N ILE A 7 19.95 -7.53 15.53
CA ILE A 7 20.05 -6.93 14.19
C ILE A 7 21.28 -7.54 13.51
N VAL A 8 21.07 -8.11 12.30
CA VAL A 8 22.13 -8.76 11.53
C VAL A 8 22.62 -7.92 10.37
N ASP A 9 21.79 -6.99 9.89
CA ASP A 9 22.13 -6.05 8.83
C ASP A 9 21.30 -4.77 8.91
N GLY A 10 21.81 -3.68 8.34
CA GLY A 10 21.13 -2.39 8.28
C GLY A 10 21.57 -1.61 7.04
N ILE A 11 20.64 -1.19 6.21
CA ILE A 11 20.90 -0.43 4.99
C ILE A 11 20.33 0.98 5.14
N TYR A 12 21.19 1.97 4.93
CA TYR A 12 20.79 3.37 4.85
C TYR A 12 20.66 3.80 3.41
N HIS A 13 19.46 4.18 3.00
CA HIS A 13 19.25 4.77 1.68
C HIS A 13 19.93 6.14 1.62
N LYS A 14 20.59 6.43 0.50
CA LYS A 14 21.27 7.69 0.23
C LYS A 14 20.76 8.26 -1.09
N GLY A 15 20.68 9.56 -1.18
CA GLY A 15 20.24 10.28 -2.36
C GLY A 15 19.51 11.56 -2.00
N LEU A 16 19.22 12.34 -3.01
CA LEU A 16 18.33 13.49 -2.96
C LEU A 16 17.05 13.07 -3.69
N GLY A 17 15.93 13.32 -3.06
CA GLY A 17 14.63 13.14 -3.67
C GLY A 17 14.25 14.30 -4.57
N SER A 18 12.97 14.45 -4.81
CA SER A 18 12.44 15.60 -5.52
C SER A 18 12.45 16.86 -4.64
N ILE A 19 12.11 18.00 -5.23
CA ILE A 19 12.02 19.28 -4.52
C ILE A 19 10.74 19.44 -3.69
N ALA A 20 9.83 18.46 -3.73
CA ALA A 20 8.60 18.50 -2.93
C ALA A 20 8.90 18.31 -1.45
N GLU A 21 8.19 19.01 -0.58
CA GLU A 21 8.43 19.03 0.87
C GLU A 21 8.42 17.66 1.53
N ARG A 22 7.68 16.69 0.97
CA ARG A 22 7.53 15.34 1.54
C ARG A 22 8.55 14.33 1.04
N ASN A 23 9.19 14.57 -0.11
CA ASN A 23 10.09 13.62 -0.75
C ASN A 23 11.44 14.21 -1.18
N PHE A 24 12.02 15.06 -0.36
CA PHE A 24 13.34 15.65 -0.62
C PHE A 24 14.52 14.84 -0.03
N ARG A 25 14.26 13.85 0.76
CA ARG A 25 15.27 12.98 1.42
C ARG A 25 14.79 11.53 1.51
N PRO A 26 15.71 10.55 1.66
CA PRO A 26 15.34 9.15 1.83
C PRO A 26 14.31 8.94 2.93
N HIS A 27 13.25 8.22 2.61
CA HIS A 27 12.17 7.86 3.52
C HIS A 27 11.62 6.48 3.14
N CYS A 28 12.19 5.42 3.71
CA CYS A 28 11.67 4.08 3.51
C CYS A 28 10.33 3.94 4.24
N SER A 29 9.26 3.79 3.47
CA SER A 29 7.87 3.76 3.98
C SER A 29 7.30 2.35 4.11
N CYS A 30 7.75 1.42 3.28
CA CYS A 30 7.25 0.05 3.28
C CYS A 30 8.36 -0.91 2.83
N THR A 31 8.46 -2.05 3.52
CA THR A 31 9.40 -3.11 3.16
C THR A 31 8.72 -4.47 3.30
N LYS A 32 8.75 -5.27 2.25
CA LYS A 32 8.21 -6.65 2.25
C LYS A 32 9.12 -7.59 1.49
N ARG A 33 9.13 -8.83 1.96
CA ARG A 33 9.75 -9.96 1.24
C ARG A 33 8.86 -10.39 0.09
N THR A 34 9.46 -10.78 -1.03
CA THR A 34 8.72 -11.34 -2.18
C THR A 34 8.08 -12.69 -1.82
N PRO A 35 6.97 -13.08 -2.47
CA PRO A 35 6.28 -14.33 -2.16
C PRO A 35 7.15 -15.58 -2.30
N ASP A 36 8.09 -15.57 -3.24
CA ASP A 36 9.09 -16.64 -3.43
C ASP A 36 10.21 -16.62 -2.37
N GLY A 37 10.24 -15.59 -1.54
CA GLY A 37 11.20 -15.42 -0.46
C GLY A 37 12.62 -15.07 -0.89
N ARG A 38 12.88 -14.78 -2.16
CA ARG A 38 14.24 -14.56 -2.70
C ARG A 38 14.71 -13.11 -2.58
N PHE A 39 13.77 -12.16 -2.62
CA PHE A 39 14.07 -10.74 -2.63
C PHE A 39 13.31 -10.00 -1.53
N VAL A 40 13.77 -8.79 -1.26
CA VAL A 40 13.11 -7.80 -0.40
C VAL A 40 12.94 -6.52 -1.20
N LEU A 41 11.71 -6.04 -1.30
CA LEU A 41 11.39 -4.76 -1.89
C LEU A 41 11.27 -3.72 -0.78
N ALA A 42 11.95 -2.60 -0.94
CA ALA A 42 11.91 -1.46 -0.03
C ALA A 42 11.47 -0.20 -0.80
N VAL A 43 10.27 0.26 -0.51
CA VAL A 43 9.71 1.48 -1.08
C VAL A 43 10.31 2.69 -0.39
N ASP A 44 10.93 3.58 -1.17
CA ASP A 44 11.47 4.83 -0.69
C ASP A 44 10.64 6.00 -1.23
N LEU A 45 9.72 6.47 -0.40
CA LEU A 45 8.85 7.59 -0.71
C LEU A 45 9.63 8.86 -1.03
N GLY A 46 10.74 9.08 -0.30
CA GLY A 46 11.53 10.29 -0.46
C GLY A 46 12.44 10.30 -1.68
N LEU A 47 12.70 9.15 -2.30
CA LEU A 47 13.57 9.04 -3.47
C LEU A 47 12.80 8.68 -4.75
N ASP A 48 11.49 8.58 -4.72
CA ASP A 48 10.64 8.14 -5.84
C ASP A 48 11.13 6.83 -6.48
N GLN A 49 11.38 5.81 -5.65
CA GLN A 49 11.88 4.52 -6.14
C GLN A 49 11.53 3.35 -5.21
N VAL A 50 11.52 2.15 -5.77
CA VAL A 50 11.51 0.91 -5.01
C VAL A 50 12.84 0.21 -5.19
N LYS A 51 13.59 0.01 -4.13
CA LYS A 51 14.86 -0.72 -4.13
C LYS A 51 14.60 -2.21 -3.94
N ILE A 52 15.32 -3.03 -4.70
CA ILE A 52 15.20 -4.48 -4.67
C ILE A 52 16.51 -5.06 -4.16
N TYR A 53 16.40 -5.81 -3.07
CA TYR A 53 17.52 -6.47 -2.42
C TYR A 53 17.39 -7.98 -2.51
N ARG A 54 18.53 -8.66 -2.66
CA ARG A 54 18.61 -10.11 -2.49
C ARG A 54 19.36 -10.46 -1.23
N PHE A 55 19.07 -11.62 -0.67
CA PHE A 55 19.86 -12.18 0.41
C PHE A 55 21.22 -12.65 -0.10
N GLY A 56 22.31 -12.25 0.58
CA GLY A 56 23.65 -12.70 0.26
C GLY A 56 23.83 -14.19 0.51
N ASN A 57 24.66 -14.85 -0.27
CA ASN A 57 24.96 -16.27 -0.14
C ASN A 57 25.67 -16.56 1.19
N GLY A 58 24.96 -17.19 2.14
CA GLY A 58 25.50 -17.62 3.43
C GLY A 58 25.70 -16.51 4.48
N GLU A 59 25.50 -15.25 4.13
CA GLU A 59 25.50 -14.13 5.03
C GLU A 59 24.06 -13.60 5.15
N ASN A 60 23.59 -13.36 6.37
CA ASN A 60 22.29 -12.74 6.62
C ASN A 60 22.33 -11.22 6.26
N LYS A 61 22.85 -10.90 5.08
CA LYS A 61 23.01 -9.55 4.56
C LYS A 61 22.22 -9.35 3.29
N LEU A 62 21.75 -8.12 3.10
CA LEU A 62 21.02 -7.70 1.92
C LEU A 62 21.97 -6.97 0.95
N SER A 63 21.92 -7.34 -0.33
CA SER A 63 22.66 -6.68 -1.41
C SER A 63 21.68 -6.10 -2.41
N LEU A 64 21.82 -4.82 -2.74
CA LEU A 64 21.03 -4.18 -3.78
C LEU A 64 21.28 -4.90 -5.10
N CYS A 65 20.23 -5.36 -5.76
CA CYS A 65 20.34 -6.03 -7.05
C CYS A 65 19.59 -5.35 -8.17
N ASP A 66 18.56 -4.54 -7.84
CA ASP A 66 17.78 -3.82 -8.84
C ASP A 66 16.98 -2.67 -8.21
N MET A 67 16.30 -1.86 -9.03
CA MET A 67 15.34 -0.84 -8.57
C MET A 67 14.24 -0.59 -9.60
N ILE A 68 13.07 -0.21 -9.12
CA ILE A 68 11.97 0.32 -9.94
C ILE A 68 12.00 1.84 -9.76
N PRO A 69 12.33 2.61 -10.81
CA PRO A 69 12.18 4.07 -10.78
C PRO A 69 10.69 4.40 -10.86
N CYS A 70 10.25 5.35 -10.05
CA CYS A 70 8.90 5.91 -10.09
C CYS A 70 8.94 7.32 -10.69
N ASP A 71 7.79 7.83 -11.08
CA ASP A 71 7.70 9.21 -11.60
C ASP A 71 8.13 10.20 -10.52
N ILE A 72 8.81 11.27 -10.92
CA ILE A 72 9.27 12.31 -10.00
C ILE A 72 8.07 12.96 -9.31
N ASN A 73 8.16 13.17 -8.00
CA ASN A 73 7.09 13.64 -7.14
C ASN A 73 5.90 12.68 -6.99
N SER A 74 6.04 11.41 -7.33
CA SER A 74 4.97 10.44 -7.13
C SER A 74 4.85 9.98 -5.68
N ALA A 75 5.96 9.94 -4.95
CA ALA A 75 6.07 9.49 -3.57
C ALA A 75 5.47 8.09 -3.36
N PRO A 76 6.11 7.02 -3.86
CA PRO A 76 5.66 5.67 -3.63
C PRO A 76 5.65 5.38 -2.13
N ARG A 77 4.53 4.85 -1.61
CA ARG A 77 4.31 4.73 -0.16
C ARG A 77 4.17 3.31 0.34
N TYR A 78 3.35 2.54 -0.33
CA TYR A 78 2.92 1.22 0.10
C TYR A 78 2.75 0.29 -1.09
N PHE A 79 2.96 -1.00 -0.89
CA PHE A 79 2.68 -1.97 -1.93
C PHE A 79 2.13 -3.27 -1.36
N ALA A 80 1.41 -4.00 -2.20
CA ALA A 80 0.91 -5.33 -1.92
C ALA A 80 1.22 -6.27 -3.07
N PHE A 81 1.53 -7.53 -2.75
CA PHE A 81 1.55 -8.61 -3.74
C PHE A 81 0.17 -9.24 -3.83
N SER A 82 -0.17 -9.77 -5.01
CA SER A 82 -1.23 -10.76 -5.12
C SER A 82 -0.82 -12.06 -4.41
N LYS A 83 -1.79 -12.85 -3.94
CA LYS A 83 -1.52 -14.14 -3.24
C LYS A 83 -0.76 -15.15 -4.09
N ASP A 84 -1.03 -15.14 -5.40
CA ASP A 84 -0.31 -15.98 -6.36
C ASP A 84 1.10 -15.49 -6.67
N GLY A 85 1.47 -14.31 -6.14
CA GLY A 85 2.78 -13.71 -6.30
C GLY A 85 3.09 -13.15 -7.69
N LYS A 86 2.11 -13.05 -8.59
CA LYS A 86 2.34 -12.63 -9.98
C LYS A 86 2.28 -11.12 -10.19
N PHE A 87 1.64 -10.39 -9.27
CA PHE A 87 1.38 -8.97 -9.43
C PHE A 87 1.79 -8.17 -8.20
N ILE A 88 2.25 -6.93 -8.45
CA ILE A 88 2.56 -5.93 -7.43
C ILE A 88 1.64 -4.73 -7.67
N TYR A 89 1.03 -4.23 -6.60
CA TYR A 89 0.20 -3.02 -6.58
C TYR A 89 0.93 -1.97 -5.74
N LEU A 90 1.53 -0.99 -6.41
CA LEU A 90 2.32 0.07 -5.78
C LEU A 90 1.49 1.35 -5.68
N LEU A 91 1.26 1.81 -4.47
CA LEU A 91 0.51 3.02 -4.17
C LEU A 91 1.44 4.22 -4.06
N HIS A 92 1.08 5.32 -4.71
CA HIS A 92 1.81 6.58 -4.68
C HIS A 92 1.03 7.63 -3.90
N GLU A 93 1.67 8.21 -2.88
CA GLU A 93 1.04 9.15 -1.95
C GLU A 93 0.69 10.49 -2.59
N ILE A 94 1.62 11.09 -3.34
CA ILE A 94 1.47 12.45 -3.88
C ILE A 94 0.75 12.43 -5.22
N SER A 95 1.12 11.53 -6.13
CA SER A 95 0.46 11.45 -7.44
C SER A 95 -0.93 10.83 -7.38
N ASN A 96 -1.31 10.21 -6.25
CA ASN A 96 -2.62 9.58 -6.05
C ASN A 96 -2.95 8.55 -7.14
N VAL A 97 -2.03 7.65 -7.41
CA VAL A 97 -2.20 6.55 -8.35
C VAL A 97 -1.78 5.23 -7.74
N ILE A 98 -2.28 4.16 -8.33
CA ILE A 98 -1.84 2.80 -8.11
C ILE A 98 -1.20 2.32 -9.41
N ASP A 99 0.08 1.98 -9.37
CA ASP A 99 0.77 1.29 -10.45
C ASP A 99 0.66 -0.21 -10.25
N VAL A 100 0.26 -0.91 -11.29
CA VAL A 100 0.20 -2.38 -11.30
C VAL A 100 1.37 -2.90 -12.12
N TYR A 101 2.11 -3.83 -11.55
CA TYR A 101 3.24 -4.50 -12.22
C TYR A 101 3.03 -6.00 -12.24
N THR A 102 3.54 -6.66 -13.27
CA THR A 102 3.80 -8.09 -13.22
C THR A 102 5.04 -8.36 -12.38
N TYR A 103 5.09 -9.53 -11.77
CA TYR A 103 6.26 -10.01 -11.04
C TYR A 103 6.60 -11.43 -11.51
N GLU A 104 7.83 -11.61 -11.94
CA GLU A 104 8.40 -12.91 -12.27
C GLU A 104 9.76 -13.05 -11.58
N THR A 105 9.98 -14.13 -10.85
CA THR A 105 11.26 -14.37 -10.19
C THR A 105 12.37 -14.56 -11.21
N GLY A 106 13.55 -14.00 -10.92
CA GLY A 106 14.73 -14.15 -11.74
C GLY A 106 15.91 -14.74 -10.94
N GLU A 107 16.99 -15.09 -11.61
CA GLU A 107 18.17 -15.65 -10.95
C GLU A 107 18.92 -14.59 -10.12
N HIS A 108 19.12 -13.41 -10.67
CA HIS A 108 19.88 -12.31 -10.04
C HIS A 108 19.01 -11.18 -9.54
N SER A 109 17.97 -10.84 -10.30
CA SER A 109 16.92 -9.89 -9.96
C SER A 109 15.59 -10.36 -10.52
N PRO A 110 14.43 -9.92 -9.97
CA PRO A 110 13.13 -10.24 -10.53
C PRO A 110 12.92 -9.47 -11.84
N LYS A 111 12.04 -9.98 -12.71
CA LYS A 111 11.50 -9.21 -13.83
C LYS A 111 10.21 -8.55 -13.38
N ILE A 112 10.14 -7.25 -13.54
CA ILE A 112 9.01 -6.44 -13.10
C ILE A 112 8.65 -5.47 -14.23
N GLU A 113 7.44 -5.56 -14.73
CA GLU A 113 6.95 -4.73 -15.83
C GLU A 113 5.66 -4.02 -15.43
N LYS A 114 5.59 -2.70 -15.62
CA LYS A 114 4.37 -1.92 -15.37
C LYS A 114 3.33 -2.20 -16.45
N ILE A 115 2.14 -2.62 -16.04
CA ILE A 115 1.03 -2.97 -16.92
C ILE A 115 -0.17 -2.02 -16.80
N GLN A 116 -0.26 -1.23 -15.72
CA GLN A 116 -1.34 -0.28 -15.53
C GLN A 116 -0.91 0.84 -14.58
N THR A 117 -1.46 2.02 -14.80
CA THR A 117 -1.56 3.11 -13.82
C THR A 117 -3.02 3.52 -13.72
N ILE A 118 -3.57 3.55 -12.50
CA ILE A 118 -4.96 3.92 -12.25
C ILE A 118 -5.05 4.91 -11.07
N SER A 119 -5.98 5.88 -11.12
CA SER A 119 -6.19 6.82 -10.03
C SER A 119 -6.60 6.10 -8.73
N SER A 120 -6.03 6.51 -7.60
CA SER A 120 -6.42 6.03 -6.26
C SER A 120 -7.64 6.77 -5.71
N THR A 121 -8.01 7.90 -6.32
CA THR A 121 -9.16 8.72 -5.94
C THR A 121 -10.22 8.65 -7.03
N GLY A 122 -11.43 8.35 -6.75
CA GLY A 122 -12.51 8.49 -7.73
C GLY A 122 -12.98 9.94 -7.92
N SER A 123 -12.28 10.90 -7.36
CA SER A 123 -12.75 12.29 -7.24
C SER A 123 -12.02 13.24 -8.19
N SER A 124 -12.67 14.36 -8.50
CA SER A 124 -12.10 15.47 -9.25
C SER A 124 -11.30 16.45 -8.37
N LYS A 125 -11.03 16.11 -7.11
CA LYS A 125 -10.26 16.96 -6.19
C LYS A 125 -8.81 17.08 -6.68
N PRO A 126 -8.18 18.24 -6.50
CA PRO A 126 -6.77 18.42 -6.80
C PRO A 126 -5.90 17.46 -5.99
N SER A 127 -4.93 16.83 -6.63
CA SER A 127 -4.01 15.87 -6.00
C SER A 127 -3.23 16.47 -4.82
N GLU A 128 -2.98 17.77 -4.82
CA GLU A 128 -2.25 18.48 -3.77
C GLU A 128 -2.95 18.43 -2.39
N LEU A 129 -4.26 18.24 -2.37
CA LEU A 129 -5.06 18.15 -1.14
C LEU A 129 -5.31 16.71 -0.70
N THR A 130 -4.89 15.74 -1.46
CA THR A 130 -5.17 14.33 -1.23
C THR A 130 -3.87 13.54 -1.19
N ALA A 131 -3.81 12.54 -0.31
CA ALA A 131 -2.68 11.64 -0.16
C ALA A 131 -3.20 10.20 -0.07
N ALA A 132 -2.83 9.35 -1.01
CA ALA A 132 -3.15 7.93 -0.93
C ALA A 132 -2.31 7.26 0.17
N THR A 133 -2.94 6.48 1.05
CA THR A 133 -2.30 6.07 2.30
C THR A 133 -2.12 4.56 2.47
N SER A 134 -3.09 3.75 2.10
CA SER A 134 -3.07 2.31 2.34
C SER A 134 -3.87 1.53 1.30
N LEU A 135 -3.50 0.25 1.14
CA LEU A 135 -4.19 -0.73 0.30
C LEU A 135 -4.58 -1.95 1.14
N ALA A 136 -5.78 -2.48 0.91
CA ALA A 136 -6.23 -3.73 1.50
C ALA A 136 -6.98 -4.58 0.47
N PHE A 137 -6.64 -5.88 0.38
CA PHE A 137 -7.37 -6.85 -0.43
C PHE A 137 -8.43 -7.56 0.39
N THR A 138 -9.52 -7.95 -0.27
CA THR A 138 -10.40 -9.01 0.24
C THR A 138 -9.63 -10.33 0.30
N SER A 139 -10.11 -11.27 1.14
CA SER A 139 -9.47 -12.58 1.31
C SER A 139 -9.39 -13.39 0.01
N ASN A 140 -10.36 -13.22 -0.87
CA ASN A 140 -10.42 -13.84 -2.21
C ASN A 140 -9.74 -12.99 -3.29
N GLU A 141 -9.18 -11.82 -2.94
CA GLU A 141 -8.54 -10.85 -3.82
C GLU A 141 -9.40 -10.36 -5.01
N LYS A 142 -10.72 -10.51 -4.91
CA LYS A 142 -11.65 -10.00 -5.92
C LYS A 142 -11.69 -8.46 -5.90
N TYR A 143 -11.49 -7.87 -4.73
CA TYR A 143 -11.53 -6.42 -4.56
C TYR A 143 -10.26 -5.89 -3.90
N LEU A 144 -9.83 -4.71 -4.36
CA LEU A 144 -8.78 -3.91 -3.73
C LEU A 144 -9.40 -2.62 -3.20
N PHE A 145 -9.11 -2.30 -1.96
CA PHE A 145 -9.50 -1.06 -1.29
C PHE A 145 -8.30 -0.13 -1.19
N CYS A 146 -8.52 1.16 -1.41
CA CYS A 146 -7.52 2.21 -1.27
C CYS A 146 -8.05 3.35 -0.40
N ALA A 147 -7.33 3.72 0.65
CA ALA A 147 -7.65 4.86 1.49
C ALA A 147 -6.94 6.12 1.00
N ASN A 148 -7.64 7.26 1.06
CA ASN A 148 -7.14 8.57 0.65
C ASN A 148 -7.36 9.59 1.78
N ALA A 149 -6.27 10.08 2.37
CA ALA A 149 -6.28 11.19 3.33
C ALA A 149 -6.50 12.52 2.59
N GLY A 150 -7.04 13.51 3.26
CA GLY A 150 -7.41 14.78 2.65
C GLY A 150 -8.74 14.72 1.91
N ASP A 151 -8.91 13.75 1.02
CA ASP A 151 -10.22 13.39 0.44
C ASP A 151 -11.11 12.67 1.46
N ASN A 152 -10.49 12.04 2.46
CA ASN A 152 -11.16 11.26 3.49
C ASN A 152 -12.13 10.24 2.91
N SER A 153 -11.63 9.46 1.96
CA SER A 153 -12.40 8.50 1.19
C SER A 153 -11.73 7.13 1.15
N VAL A 154 -12.52 6.14 0.82
CA VAL A 154 -12.08 4.79 0.45
C VAL A 154 -12.61 4.47 -0.93
N CYS A 155 -11.70 4.19 -1.86
CA CYS A 155 -12.01 3.74 -3.21
C CYS A 155 -11.86 2.23 -3.31
N VAL A 156 -12.74 1.60 -4.10
CA VAL A 156 -12.79 0.16 -4.31
C VAL A 156 -12.64 -0.15 -5.79
N TYR A 157 -11.86 -1.17 -6.09
CA TYR A 157 -11.56 -1.64 -7.43
C TYR A 157 -11.92 -3.12 -7.54
N ASP A 158 -12.51 -3.52 -8.65
CA ASP A 158 -12.53 -4.91 -9.08
C ASP A 158 -11.15 -5.29 -9.59
N ARG A 159 -10.62 -6.43 -9.12
CA ARG A 159 -9.37 -6.98 -9.62
C ARG A 159 -9.64 -8.17 -10.53
N ASP A 160 -9.10 -8.13 -11.73
CA ASP A 160 -9.06 -9.29 -12.61
C ASP A 160 -7.95 -10.25 -12.15
N SER A 161 -8.30 -11.49 -11.87
CA SER A 161 -7.36 -12.48 -11.31
C SER A 161 -6.32 -12.97 -12.31
N GLU A 162 -6.61 -12.91 -13.61
CA GLU A 162 -5.72 -13.43 -14.66
C GLU A 162 -4.74 -12.37 -15.14
N SER A 163 -5.22 -11.16 -15.39
CA SER A 163 -4.40 -10.05 -15.89
C SER A 163 -3.81 -9.18 -14.79
N GLY A 164 -4.32 -9.27 -13.55
CA GLY A 164 -3.95 -8.40 -12.43
C GLY A 164 -4.52 -6.98 -12.51
N LEU A 165 -5.20 -6.63 -13.61
CA LEU A 165 -5.70 -5.27 -13.84
C LEU A 165 -6.79 -4.88 -12.84
N LEU A 166 -6.80 -3.60 -12.51
CA LEU A 166 -7.79 -2.98 -11.64
C LEU A 166 -8.83 -2.21 -12.48
N ASN A 167 -10.10 -2.39 -12.15
CA ASN A 167 -11.20 -1.60 -12.68
C ASN A 167 -11.86 -0.83 -11.54
N TYR A 168 -11.93 0.50 -11.67
CA TYR A 168 -12.59 1.35 -10.69
C TYR A 168 -14.05 0.93 -10.51
N ARG A 169 -14.45 0.77 -9.26
CA ARG A 169 -15.82 0.39 -8.92
C ARG A 169 -16.59 1.54 -8.27
N PHE A 170 -16.16 2.02 -7.13
CA PHE A 170 -16.72 3.18 -6.45
C PHE A 170 -15.71 3.80 -5.49
N CYS A 171 -15.97 5.05 -5.07
CA CYS A 171 -15.23 5.73 -4.04
C CYS A 171 -16.20 6.51 -3.15
N LEU A 172 -16.12 6.30 -1.85
CA LEU A 172 -17.05 6.90 -0.89
C LEU A 172 -16.30 7.58 0.25
N PRO A 173 -16.85 8.72 0.74
CA PRO A 173 -16.30 9.36 1.92
C PRO A 173 -16.46 8.45 3.14
N ILE A 174 -15.52 8.54 4.06
CA ILE A 174 -15.58 7.87 5.36
C ILE A 174 -15.94 8.88 6.47
N SER A 175 -16.41 8.33 7.59
CA SER A 175 -16.69 9.15 8.80
C SER A 175 -15.43 9.25 9.64
N GLY A 176 -14.54 10.18 9.30
CA GLY A 176 -13.27 10.40 10.00
C GLY A 176 -12.33 11.24 9.18
N ASP A 177 -11.25 11.69 9.81
CA ASP A 177 -10.29 12.60 9.19
C ASP A 177 -8.91 11.96 9.11
N TYR A 178 -8.30 12.07 7.94
CA TYR A 178 -6.97 11.59 7.62
C TYR A 178 -6.80 10.09 7.86
N PRO A 179 -7.50 9.23 7.06
CA PRO A 179 -7.32 7.78 7.16
C PRO A 179 -5.88 7.41 6.77
N LYS A 180 -5.12 6.91 7.72
CA LYS A 180 -3.73 6.46 7.50
C LYS A 180 -3.65 5.00 7.12
N ASP A 181 -4.61 4.20 7.54
CA ASP A 181 -4.65 2.78 7.27
C ASP A 181 -6.07 2.25 7.22
N ILE A 182 -6.24 1.15 6.52
CA ILE A 182 -7.49 0.40 6.45
C ILE A 182 -7.19 -1.09 6.56
N ALA A 183 -8.11 -1.84 7.13
CA ALA A 183 -8.06 -3.29 7.11
C ALA A 183 -9.45 -3.89 6.90
N LEU A 184 -9.52 -4.94 6.10
CA LEU A 184 -10.71 -5.76 5.93
C LEU A 184 -10.72 -6.88 6.96
N PHE A 185 -11.89 -7.16 7.53
CA PHE A 185 -12.08 -8.33 8.38
C PHE A 185 -12.08 -9.61 7.52
N PRO A 186 -11.79 -10.77 8.14
CA PRO A 186 -11.72 -12.05 7.40
C PRO A 186 -13.01 -12.45 6.68
N ASP A 187 -14.14 -11.86 7.07
CA ASP A 187 -15.43 -12.08 6.42
C ASP A 187 -15.61 -11.33 5.09
N ASP A 188 -14.61 -10.51 4.71
CA ASP A 188 -14.62 -9.62 3.54
C ASP A 188 -15.81 -8.65 3.47
N GLN A 189 -16.63 -8.57 4.52
CA GLN A 189 -17.81 -7.71 4.58
C GLN A 189 -17.63 -6.52 5.50
N HIS A 190 -16.63 -6.52 6.37
CA HIS A 190 -16.37 -5.43 7.29
C HIS A 190 -15.02 -4.79 7.03
N LEU A 191 -14.97 -3.48 7.19
CA LEU A 191 -13.79 -2.64 7.00
C LEU A 191 -13.61 -1.77 8.24
N VAL A 192 -12.37 -1.63 8.71
CA VAL A 192 -11.98 -0.60 9.68
C VAL A 192 -11.12 0.46 9.00
N CYS A 193 -11.42 1.73 9.27
CA CYS A 193 -10.61 2.87 8.86
C CYS A 193 -9.92 3.47 10.09
N VAL A 194 -8.62 3.71 9.97
CA VAL A 194 -7.76 4.25 11.02
C VAL A 194 -7.57 5.74 10.77
N ASN A 195 -8.34 6.58 11.45
CA ASN A 195 -8.43 8.02 11.18
C ASN A 195 -7.53 8.80 12.14
N HIS A 196 -6.35 9.18 11.67
CA HIS A 196 -5.29 9.78 12.48
C HIS A 196 -5.66 11.15 13.05
N ALA A 197 -6.21 12.04 12.21
CA ALA A 197 -6.47 13.41 12.63
C ALA A 197 -7.73 13.53 13.51
N SER A 198 -8.75 12.70 13.27
CA SER A 198 -9.94 12.67 14.14
C SER A 198 -9.79 11.79 15.38
N ASN A 199 -8.65 11.10 15.57
CA ASN A 199 -8.39 10.20 16.71
C ASN A 199 -9.46 9.10 16.83
N THR A 200 -9.84 8.49 15.72
CA THR A 200 -10.92 7.49 15.69
C THR A 200 -10.58 6.26 14.86
N LEU A 201 -11.19 5.14 15.24
CA LEU A 201 -11.44 4.01 14.34
C LEU A 201 -12.92 4.04 13.96
N THR A 202 -13.21 3.95 12.67
CA THR A 202 -14.56 3.82 12.15
C THR A 202 -14.74 2.49 11.44
N PHE A 203 -15.91 1.88 11.62
CA PHE A 203 -16.21 0.55 11.14
C PHE A 203 -17.34 0.61 10.14
N PHE A 204 -17.18 -0.08 9.02
CA PHE A 204 -18.14 -0.11 7.93
C PHE A 204 -18.49 -1.55 7.56
N LYS A 205 -19.74 -1.75 7.20
CA LYS A 205 -20.17 -2.92 6.42
C LYS A 205 -20.16 -2.54 4.95
N VAL A 206 -19.59 -3.41 4.12
CA VAL A 206 -19.50 -3.25 2.67
C VAL A 206 -20.66 -3.98 2.02
N ASP A 207 -21.45 -3.29 1.21
CA ASP A 207 -22.44 -3.89 0.33
C ASP A 207 -21.92 -3.76 -1.12
N TYR A 208 -21.38 -4.85 -1.63
CA TYR A 208 -20.78 -4.87 -2.96
C TYR A 208 -21.80 -4.75 -4.08
N ASP A 209 -23.05 -5.19 -3.87
CA ASP A 209 -24.09 -5.13 -4.91
C ASP A 209 -24.59 -3.70 -5.10
N LYS A 210 -24.69 -2.95 -4.02
CA LYS A 210 -25.15 -1.55 -4.03
C LYS A 210 -24.01 -0.54 -4.13
N ASN A 211 -22.75 -0.98 -4.02
CA ASN A 211 -21.56 -0.13 -3.98
C ASN A 211 -21.63 0.92 -2.87
N ILE A 212 -21.91 0.49 -1.64
CA ILE A 212 -22.01 1.36 -0.47
C ILE A 212 -21.19 0.86 0.71
N LEU A 213 -20.74 1.82 1.54
CA LEU A 213 -20.15 1.59 2.85
C LEU A 213 -21.14 2.08 3.91
N MET A 214 -21.65 1.19 4.72
CA MET A 214 -22.57 1.51 5.81
C MET A 214 -21.82 1.50 7.13
N MET A 215 -21.82 2.59 7.86
CA MET A 215 -21.24 2.63 9.20
C MET A 215 -21.95 1.59 10.10
N SER A 216 -21.20 0.66 10.66
CA SER A 216 -21.74 -0.50 11.37
C SER A 216 -21.81 -0.32 12.89
N SER A 217 -21.08 0.68 13.43
CA SER A 217 -21.05 0.97 14.87
C SER A 217 -20.64 2.42 15.12
N ASN A 218 -20.72 2.85 16.39
CA ASN A 218 -20.10 4.10 16.81
C ASN A 218 -18.58 4.02 16.62
N SER A 219 -17.95 5.17 16.32
CA SER A 219 -16.49 5.26 16.24
C SER A 219 -15.85 4.97 17.61
N LEU A 220 -14.70 4.31 17.58
CA LEU A 220 -13.88 4.08 18.77
C LEU A 220 -12.81 5.17 18.84
N HIS A 221 -12.67 5.83 20.00
CA HIS A 221 -11.61 6.80 20.20
C HIS A 221 -10.26 6.11 20.43
N VAL A 222 -9.26 6.46 19.61
CA VAL A 222 -7.86 6.02 19.72
C VAL A 222 -6.97 7.19 19.37
N ASN A 223 -6.08 7.60 20.27
CA ASN A 223 -5.25 8.78 20.06
C ASN A 223 -4.24 8.55 18.93
N GLN A 224 -4.32 9.36 17.88
CA GLN A 224 -3.43 9.40 16.71
C GLN A 224 -3.09 8.00 16.16
N PRO A 225 -4.07 7.17 15.83
CA PRO A 225 -3.81 5.83 15.34
C PRO A 225 -3.13 5.90 13.96
N ASN A 226 -2.17 5.01 13.71
CA ASN A 226 -1.36 5.03 12.48
C ASN A 226 -1.53 3.79 11.60
N CYS A 227 -1.73 2.64 12.21
CA CYS A 227 -1.92 1.38 11.50
C CYS A 227 -2.75 0.41 12.34
N CYS A 228 -3.32 -0.59 11.68
CA CYS A 228 -4.01 -1.68 12.33
C CYS A 228 -3.66 -3.04 11.71
N ALA A 229 -3.81 -4.09 12.48
CA ALA A 229 -3.74 -5.46 11.99
C ALA A 229 -4.89 -6.25 12.61
N ILE A 230 -5.53 -7.07 11.79
CA ILE A 230 -6.59 -7.98 12.22
C ILE A 230 -5.99 -9.37 12.32
N VAL A 231 -6.16 -10.00 13.47
CA VAL A 231 -5.73 -11.38 13.72
C VAL A 231 -6.92 -12.21 14.18
N GLU A 232 -7.03 -13.42 13.66
CA GLU A 232 -7.97 -14.42 14.19
C GLU A 232 -7.35 -15.08 15.42
N VAL A 233 -8.13 -15.26 16.44
CA VAL A 233 -7.73 -15.85 17.74
C VAL A 233 -8.35 -17.24 17.89
#